data_5d27ec38d5fba37a027cf0300d4b4f0b
#
_entry.id   5d27ec38d5fba37a027cf0300d4b4f0b
#
_cell.length_a   1.000
_cell.length_b   1.000
_cell.length_c   1.000
_cell.angle_alpha   90.00
_cell.angle_beta   90.00
_cell.angle_gamma   90.00
#
_symmetry.space_group_name_H-M   'P 1'
#
loop_
_entity.id
_entity.type
_entity.pdbx_description
1 polymer ?
#
loop_
_entity_poly.entity_id
_entity_poly.type
_entity_poly.pdbx_seq_one_letter_code
_entity_poly.pdbx_strand_id
1 'polypeptide(L)'
;VKHLALEEKYFWSVCPGENAVIRYACQNMKVDLRIGGKDAQTFVNPQHICQYNGDLYVACGGNKIRKIDGMDYTVSDYRTFSQQVKRYHKFGQYALVVLESGTYLVDETKE
;
A
#
# COMPACT_ATOMS: atom_id res chain seq x y z
N VAL A 1 -4.77 -5.42 12.16
CA VAL A 1 -5.14 -4.76 10.91
C VAL A 1 -5.15 -3.25 11.13
N LYS A 2 -4.33 -2.54 10.39
CA LYS A 2 -4.25 -1.09 10.53
C LYS A 2 -5.07 -0.34 9.49
N HIS A 3 -5.08 -0.85 8.25
CA HIS A 3 -5.75 -0.19 7.15
C HIS A 3 -6.14 -1.23 6.11
N LEU A 4 -7.17 -0.95 5.32
CA LEU A 4 -7.62 -1.87 4.30
C LEU A 4 -8.05 -1.14 3.02
N ALA A 5 -7.97 -1.86 1.89
CA ALA A 5 -8.45 -1.43 0.59
C ALA A 5 -9.43 -2.47 0.07
N LEU A 6 -10.56 -2.01 -0.48
CA LEU A 6 -11.63 -2.89 -0.94
C LEU A 6 -11.53 -3.13 -2.44
N GLU A 7 -11.72 -4.39 -2.83
CA GLU A 7 -12.00 -4.81 -4.19
C GLU A 7 -13.39 -5.46 -4.21
N GLU A 8 -13.87 -5.85 -5.40
CA GLU A 8 -15.22 -6.38 -5.54
C GLU A 8 -15.46 -7.63 -4.67
N LYS A 9 -14.51 -8.57 -4.65
CA LYS A 9 -14.66 -9.85 -3.93
C LYS A 9 -13.66 -10.02 -2.80
N TYR A 10 -12.73 -9.10 -2.67
CA TYR A 10 -11.63 -9.21 -1.72
C TYR A 10 -11.40 -7.88 -1.04
N PHE A 11 -10.76 -7.93 0.11
CA PHE A 11 -10.21 -6.72 0.70
C PHE A 11 -8.78 -6.99 1.18
N TRP A 12 -7.96 -5.96 1.12
CA TRP A 12 -6.55 -6.01 1.50
C TRP A 12 -6.37 -5.25 2.79
N SER A 13 -5.54 -5.79 3.67
CA SER A 13 -5.18 -5.11 4.91
C SER A 13 -3.67 -5.06 5.07
N VAL A 14 -3.21 -4.02 5.77
CA VAL A 14 -1.81 -3.94 6.18
C VAL A 14 -1.68 -4.42 7.60
N CYS A 15 -0.62 -5.20 7.87
CA CYS A 15 -0.33 -5.75 9.19
C CYS A 15 1.08 -5.31 9.60
N PRO A 16 1.22 -4.12 10.23
CA PRO A 16 2.56 -3.59 10.53
C PRO A 16 3.39 -4.48 11.44
N GLY A 17 2.75 -5.13 12.41
CA GLY A 17 3.46 -6.00 13.34
C GLY A 17 4.05 -7.24 12.69
N GLU A 18 3.59 -7.61 11.51
CA GLU A 18 4.08 -8.77 10.77
C GLU A 18 4.77 -8.40 9.46
N ASN A 19 4.87 -7.11 9.16
CA ASN A 19 5.46 -6.61 7.90
C ASN A 19 4.81 -7.26 6.68
N ALA A 20 3.49 -7.38 6.70
CA ALA A 20 2.75 -8.10 5.67
C ALA A 20 1.53 -7.33 5.19
N VAL A 21 1.12 -7.64 3.96
CA VAL A 21 -0.15 -7.23 3.37
C VAL A 21 -0.94 -8.52 3.10
N ILE A 22 -2.18 -8.56 3.56
CA ILE A 22 -3.00 -9.77 3.51
C ILE A 22 -4.28 -9.49 2.76
N ARG A 23 -4.62 -10.38 1.83
CA ARG A 23 -5.90 -10.33 1.12
C ARG A 23 -6.87 -11.34 1.74
N TYR A 24 -8.07 -10.87 2.01
CA TYR A 24 -9.16 -11.70 2.53
C TYR A 24 -10.27 -11.82 1.49
N ALA A 25 -10.87 -12.99 1.42
CA ALA A 25 -12.07 -13.18 0.62
C ALA A 25 -13.28 -12.65 1.40
N CYS A 26 -14.04 -11.73 0.79
CA CYS A 26 -15.19 -11.12 1.45
C CYS A 26 -16.28 -12.14 1.80
N GLN A 27 -16.42 -13.19 0.99
CA GLN A 27 -17.46 -14.18 1.16
C GLN A 27 -17.39 -14.94 2.49
N ASN A 28 -16.19 -15.28 2.93
CA ASN A 28 -16.01 -16.11 4.13
C ASN A 28 -15.01 -15.54 5.12
N MET A 29 -14.46 -14.36 4.84
CA MET A 29 -13.49 -13.67 5.70
C MET A 29 -12.20 -14.45 5.95
N LYS A 30 -11.87 -15.38 5.08
CA LYS A 30 -10.64 -16.18 5.19
C LYS A 30 -9.50 -15.53 4.45
N VAL A 31 -8.29 -15.76 4.93
CA VAL A 31 -7.08 -15.32 4.25
C VAL A 31 -6.97 -16.04 2.92
N ASP A 32 -6.85 -15.26 1.86
CA ASP A 32 -6.74 -15.76 0.49
C ASP A 32 -5.31 -15.64 -0.04
N LEU A 33 -4.61 -14.55 0.32
CA LEU A 33 -3.25 -14.31 -0.14
C LEU A 33 -2.51 -13.50 0.91
N ARG A 34 -1.24 -13.82 1.12
CA ARG A 34 -0.36 -13.07 2.02
C ARG A 34 0.92 -12.70 1.26
N ILE A 35 1.28 -11.42 1.31
CA ILE A 35 2.51 -10.91 0.71
C ILE A 35 3.37 -10.31 1.82
N GLY A 36 4.63 -10.76 1.91
CA GLY A 36 5.55 -10.32 2.94
C GLY A 36 5.52 -11.22 4.17
N GLY A 37 6.09 -10.76 5.25
CA GLY A 37 6.20 -11.47 6.51
C GLY A 37 7.31 -10.88 7.36
N LYS A 38 7.43 -11.35 8.62
CA LYS A 38 8.40 -10.80 9.57
C LYS A 38 9.84 -10.88 9.08
N ASP A 39 10.19 -11.97 8.42
CA ASP A 39 11.54 -12.21 7.96
C ASP A 39 11.79 -11.74 6.53
N ALA A 40 10.73 -11.29 5.84
CA ALA A 40 10.83 -10.77 4.49
C ALA A 40 11.03 -9.26 4.52
N GLN A 41 11.84 -8.76 3.59
CA GLN A 41 12.06 -7.31 3.45
C GLN A 41 11.11 -6.68 2.44
N THR A 42 10.05 -7.39 2.06
CA THR A 42 9.08 -6.94 1.05
C THR A 42 8.38 -5.65 1.49
N PHE A 43 7.87 -5.64 2.71
CA PHE A 43 7.27 -4.45 3.31
C PHE A 43 7.87 -4.25 4.68
N VAL A 44 8.44 -3.09 4.92
CA VAL A 44 8.97 -2.74 6.23
C VAL A 44 7.96 -1.79 6.88
N ASN A 45 7.31 -2.26 7.94
CA ASN A 45 6.34 -1.49 8.70
C ASN A 45 5.26 -0.83 7.81
N PRO A 46 4.46 -1.62 7.06
CA PRO A 46 3.44 -1.06 6.19
C PRO A 46 2.35 -0.36 7.00
N GLN A 47 1.96 0.85 6.60
CA GLN A 47 1.06 1.71 7.36
C GLN A 47 -0.26 1.98 6.65
N HIS A 48 -0.27 1.97 5.33
CA HIS A 48 -1.44 2.34 4.54
C HIS A 48 -1.41 1.59 3.22
N ILE A 49 -2.60 1.28 2.69
CA ILE A 49 -2.75 0.64 1.39
C ILE A 49 -3.88 1.32 0.63
N CYS A 50 -3.67 1.54 -0.66
CA CYS A 50 -4.74 1.99 -1.53
C CYS A 50 -4.71 1.21 -2.83
N GLN A 51 -5.87 1.13 -3.50
CA GLN A 51 -6.01 0.49 -4.79
C GLN A 51 -6.30 1.53 -5.85
N TYR A 52 -5.65 1.39 -7.00
CA TYR A 52 -5.95 2.22 -8.15
C TYR A 52 -5.66 1.43 -9.43
N ASN A 53 -6.64 1.38 -10.33
CA ASN A 53 -6.52 0.79 -11.66
C ASN A 53 -5.97 -0.65 -11.64
N GLY A 54 -6.43 -1.44 -10.67
CA GLY A 54 -6.04 -2.86 -10.54
C GLY A 54 -4.76 -3.12 -9.79
N ASP A 55 -3.98 -2.11 -9.48
CA ASP A 55 -2.75 -2.24 -8.72
C ASP A 55 -2.93 -1.72 -7.29
N LEU A 56 -2.03 -2.12 -6.41
CA LEU A 56 -2.05 -1.70 -5.03
C LEU A 56 -0.80 -0.89 -4.70
N TYR A 57 -0.97 0.11 -3.86
CA TYR A 57 0.12 0.98 -3.42
C TYR A 57 0.18 0.96 -1.91
N VAL A 58 1.34 0.60 -1.37
CA VAL A 58 1.53 0.40 0.06
C VAL A 58 2.52 1.44 0.58
N ALA A 59 2.07 2.26 1.52
CA ALA A 59 2.94 3.18 2.22
C ALA A 59 3.65 2.43 3.33
N CYS A 60 4.96 2.28 3.21
CA CYS A 60 5.78 1.58 4.16
C CYS A 60 6.36 2.53 5.21
N GLY A 61 6.77 1.98 6.31
CA GLY A 61 7.44 2.73 7.36
C GLY A 61 8.66 3.45 6.79
N GLY A 62 8.82 4.70 7.19
CA GLY A 62 9.77 5.57 6.55
C GLY A 62 9.12 6.35 5.42
N ASN A 63 9.72 6.38 4.25
CA ASN A 63 9.34 7.31 3.20
C ASN A 63 9.06 6.65 1.85
N LYS A 64 8.82 5.35 1.82
CA LYS A 64 8.64 4.62 0.56
C LYS A 64 7.21 4.25 0.28
N ILE A 65 6.84 4.29 -0.99
CA ILE A 65 5.63 3.68 -1.53
C ILE A 65 6.06 2.49 -2.38
N ARG A 66 5.55 1.31 -2.07
CA ARG A 66 5.76 0.12 -2.87
C ARG A 66 4.49 -0.22 -3.64
N LYS A 67 4.67 -0.74 -4.86
CA LYS A 67 3.56 -1.10 -5.73
C LYS A 67 3.45 -2.61 -5.84
N ILE A 68 2.23 -3.12 -5.69
CA ILE A 68 1.91 -4.52 -5.98
C ILE A 68 1.21 -4.56 -7.32
N ASP A 69 1.80 -5.24 -8.30
CA ASP A 69 1.20 -5.41 -9.61
C ASP A 69 -0.04 -6.30 -9.49
N GLY A 70 -1.17 -5.83 -10.01
CA GLY A 70 -2.44 -6.54 -9.88
C GLY A 70 -2.54 -7.81 -10.70
N MET A 71 -1.62 -8.05 -11.64
CA MET A 71 -1.65 -9.22 -12.49
C MET A 71 -0.83 -10.38 -11.94
N ASP A 72 0.38 -10.12 -11.47
CA ASP A 72 1.30 -11.17 -11.03
C ASP A 72 1.73 -11.03 -9.56
N TYR A 73 1.24 -10.00 -8.88
CA TYR A 73 1.54 -9.70 -7.47
C TYR A 73 3.01 -9.44 -7.18
N THR A 74 3.77 -9.01 -8.19
CA THR A 74 5.15 -8.59 -7.96
C THR A 74 5.17 -7.26 -7.22
N VAL A 75 6.15 -7.11 -6.34
CA VAL A 75 6.31 -5.91 -5.50
C VAL A 75 7.55 -5.16 -5.96
N SER A 76 7.39 -3.87 -6.19
CA SER A 76 8.50 -3.01 -6.60
C SER A 76 8.41 -1.66 -5.92
N ASP A 77 9.53 -0.93 -5.87
CA ASP A 77 9.53 0.44 -5.38
C ASP A 77 8.82 1.33 -6.38
N TYR A 78 7.90 2.17 -5.90
CA TYR A 78 7.16 3.08 -6.75
C TYR A 78 7.64 4.53 -6.60
N ARG A 79 7.68 5.01 -5.36
CA ARG A 79 8.16 6.37 -5.05
C ARG A 79 8.87 6.40 -3.71
N THR A 80 9.72 7.41 -3.56
CA THR A 80 10.36 7.71 -2.29
C THR A 80 10.17 9.22 -2.03
N PHE A 81 9.80 9.55 -0.80
CA PHE A 81 9.60 10.94 -0.38
C PHE A 81 10.71 11.37 0.58
N SER A 82 10.78 12.65 0.87
CA SER A 82 11.78 13.19 1.80
C SER A 82 11.40 13.04 3.27
N GLN A 83 10.14 12.68 3.54
CA GLN A 83 9.61 12.54 4.89
C GLN A 83 8.83 11.23 5.01
N GLN A 84 8.51 10.85 6.24
CA GLN A 84 7.69 9.69 6.47
C GLN A 84 6.29 9.88 5.89
N VAL A 85 5.82 8.89 5.12
CA VAL A 85 4.50 8.89 4.52
C VAL A 85 3.53 8.22 5.48
N LYS A 86 2.49 8.95 5.89
CA LYS A 86 1.45 8.43 6.77
C LYS A 86 0.31 7.82 5.96
N ARG A 87 -0.06 8.46 4.86
CA ARG A 87 -1.11 7.98 3.96
C ARG A 87 -0.77 8.34 2.53
N TYR A 88 -1.22 7.50 1.61
CA TYR A 88 -1.00 7.71 0.18
C TYR A 88 -2.25 7.23 -0.56
N HIS A 89 -2.88 8.14 -1.31
CA HIS A 89 -4.04 7.83 -2.13
C HIS A 89 -3.76 8.27 -3.56
N LYS A 90 -3.71 7.29 -4.47
CA LYS A 90 -3.49 7.56 -5.88
C LYS A 90 -4.82 7.70 -6.60
N PHE A 91 -4.93 8.70 -7.48
CA PHE A 91 -6.07 8.86 -8.37
C PHE A 91 -5.64 9.57 -9.66
N GLY A 92 -5.74 8.87 -10.77
CA GLY A 92 -5.29 9.39 -12.05
C GLY A 92 -3.79 9.68 -12.04
N GLN A 93 -3.43 10.87 -12.49
CA GLN A 93 -2.04 11.34 -12.47
C GLN A 93 -1.63 11.97 -11.15
N TYR A 94 -2.58 12.06 -10.20
CA TYR A 94 -2.35 12.72 -8.93
C TYR A 94 -2.26 11.72 -7.78
N ALA A 95 -1.68 12.15 -6.69
CA ALA A 95 -1.72 11.43 -5.43
C ALA A 95 -1.92 12.41 -4.29
N LEU A 96 -2.79 12.05 -3.35
CA LEU A 96 -2.94 12.77 -2.10
C LEU A 96 -2.02 12.11 -1.08
N VAL A 97 -1.03 12.85 -0.60
CA VAL A 97 0.02 12.31 0.26
C VAL A 97 -0.01 13.03 1.60
N VAL A 98 -0.12 12.26 2.67
CA VAL A 98 -0.03 12.81 4.03
C VAL A 98 1.35 12.48 4.58
N LEU A 99 2.15 13.52 4.80
CA LEU A 99 3.49 13.43 5.36
C LEU A 99 3.51 13.98 6.78
N GLU A 100 4.67 13.92 7.43
CA GLU A 100 4.84 14.51 8.76
C GLU A 100 4.48 15.99 8.80
N SER A 101 4.85 16.75 7.76
CA SER A 101 4.64 18.20 7.70
C SER A 101 3.26 18.63 7.24
N GLY A 102 2.43 17.71 6.73
CA GLY A 102 1.09 18.05 6.26
C GLY A 102 0.61 17.21 5.11
N THR A 103 -0.47 17.67 4.47
CA THR A 103 -1.10 16.97 3.35
C THR A 103 -0.81 17.71 2.05
N TYR A 104 -0.43 16.94 1.02
CA TYR A 104 -0.01 17.49 -0.27
C TYR A 104 -0.73 16.77 -1.42
N LEU A 105 -1.07 17.56 -2.45
CA LEU A 105 -1.52 17.00 -3.72
C LEU A 105 -0.32 16.99 -4.67
N VAL A 106 0.06 15.80 -5.12
CA VAL A 106 1.23 15.59 -5.96
C VAL A 106 0.79 15.20 -7.36
N ASP A 107 1.33 15.88 -8.37
CA ASP A 107 1.15 15.50 -9.77
C ASP A 107 2.29 14.53 -10.13
N GLU A 108 1.95 13.27 -10.31
CA GLU A 108 2.95 12.22 -10.52
C GLU A 108 3.51 12.17 -11.93
N THR A 109 2.99 12.98 -12.84
CA THR A 109 3.57 13.15 -14.17
C THR A 109 4.72 14.15 -14.16
N LYS A 110 4.88 14.88 -13.07
CA LYS A 110 5.96 15.85 -12.88
C LYS A 110 6.92 15.36 -11.81
N GLU A 111 8.19 15.53 -12.04
CA GLU A 111 9.24 15.18 -11.09
C GLU A 111 9.61 16.34 -10.20
#